data_54b04bb7552e944bb36d267a02e2cb53
#
_entry.id   54b04bb7552e944bb36d267a02e2cb53
#
_cell.length_a   1.000
_cell.length_b   1.000
_cell.length_c   1.000
_cell.angle_alpha   90.00
_cell.angle_beta   90.00
_cell.angle_gamma   90.00
#
_symmetry.space_group_name_H-M   'P 1'
#
loop_
_entity.id
_entity.type
_entity.pdbx_description
1 polymer ?
#
loop_
_entity_poly.entity_id
_entity_poly.type
_entity_poly.pdbx_seq_one_letter_code
_entity_poly.pdbx_strand_id
1 'polypeptide(L)'
;MKVITKIALGMALISLLGACTTLREQPLASSEMNAVSGKTVAVSRYATPDFAAMTPAKAALGLFGAVAMISAGNSFVKDNSIPDPAENIGRQLAEAFGNKYQTKTVATIDGALSDDDIDAIVKQYAASDLVMDVKTINWSYVYYPVNWDSYRILYTARMRLIDTKRKSVLAEGFCKRMPEKNEQMQSFDAMVADQGAWIKKVLLGYANDCSNELKQKALLLLPTTPVAQAQ
;
A
#
# COMPACT_ATOMS: atom_id res chain seq x y z
N MET A 1 -2.39 -56.33 -43.77
CA MET A 1 -1.72 -56.01 -42.48
C MET A 1 -1.92 -54.53 -42.18
N LYS A 2 -2.78 -54.25 -41.22
CA LYS A 2 -3.14 -52.85 -40.83
C LYS A 2 -2.26 -52.42 -39.63
N VAL A 3 -1.42 -51.41 -39.81
CA VAL A 3 -0.64 -50.80 -38.74
C VAL A 3 -1.50 -49.69 -38.16
N ILE A 4 -1.93 -49.86 -36.92
CA ILE A 4 -2.69 -48.86 -36.17
C ILE A 4 -1.67 -48.00 -35.39
N THR A 5 -1.44 -46.79 -35.87
CA THR A 5 -0.62 -45.81 -35.18
C THR A 5 -1.47 -45.16 -34.06
N LYS A 6 -1.17 -45.47 -32.82
CA LYS A 6 -1.78 -44.85 -31.64
C LYS A 6 -1.14 -43.50 -31.44
N ILE A 7 -1.88 -42.43 -31.73
CA ILE A 7 -1.52 -41.06 -31.35
C ILE A 7 -1.91 -40.90 -29.87
N ALA A 8 -0.91 -40.87 -29.00
CA ALA A 8 -1.07 -40.52 -27.61
C ALA A 8 -1.17 -38.99 -27.50
N LEU A 9 -2.39 -38.50 -27.36
CA LEU A 9 -2.66 -37.09 -27.08
C LEU A 9 -2.31 -36.80 -25.61
N GLY A 10 -1.10 -36.31 -25.38
CA GLY A 10 -0.63 -35.87 -24.09
C GLY A 10 -1.36 -34.57 -23.67
N MET A 11 -2.34 -34.72 -22.78
CA MET A 11 -3.03 -33.61 -22.14
C MET A 11 -2.09 -32.98 -21.09
N ALA A 12 -1.33 -31.95 -21.50
CA ALA A 12 -0.55 -31.15 -20.59
C ALA A 12 -1.53 -30.31 -19.75
N LEU A 13 -1.83 -30.78 -18.54
CA LEU A 13 -2.53 -30.03 -17.50
C LEU A 13 -1.58 -28.92 -17.05
N ILE A 14 -1.73 -27.73 -17.63
CA ILE A 14 -1.08 -26.52 -17.13
C ILE A 14 -1.79 -26.18 -15.83
N SER A 15 -1.18 -26.59 -14.72
CA SER A 15 -1.55 -26.15 -13.37
C SER A 15 -1.26 -24.66 -13.29
N LEU A 16 -2.26 -23.82 -13.55
CA LEU A 16 -2.27 -22.41 -13.17
C LEU A 16 -2.29 -22.37 -11.64
N LEU A 17 -1.10 -22.45 -11.05
CA LEU A 17 -0.89 -22.05 -9.67
C LEU A 17 -1.19 -20.57 -9.61
N GLY A 18 -2.45 -20.23 -9.30
CA GLY A 18 -2.85 -18.91 -8.91
C GLY A 18 -1.98 -18.53 -7.71
N ALA A 19 -1.01 -17.68 -7.93
CA ALA A 19 -0.29 -17.01 -6.87
C ALA A 19 -1.31 -16.12 -6.14
N CYS A 20 -2.05 -16.71 -5.20
CA CYS A 20 -2.66 -15.95 -4.12
C CYS A 20 -1.48 -15.32 -3.39
N THR A 21 -1.20 -14.07 -3.66
CA THR A 21 -0.34 -13.23 -2.81
C THR A 21 -1.03 -13.15 -1.46
N THR A 22 -0.72 -14.10 -0.59
CA THR A 22 -1.12 -14.02 0.80
C THR A 22 -0.45 -12.78 1.35
N LEU A 23 -1.25 -11.82 1.84
CA LEU A 23 -0.75 -10.67 2.57
C LEU A 23 0.04 -11.22 3.76
N ARG A 24 1.37 -11.07 3.70
CA ARG A 24 2.24 -11.59 4.75
C ARG A 24 2.35 -10.52 5.83
N GLU A 25 1.77 -10.79 7.00
CA GLU A 25 2.01 -9.99 8.19
C GLU A 25 3.16 -10.63 8.98
N GLN A 26 4.21 -9.86 9.21
CA GLN A 26 5.39 -10.27 9.96
C GLN A 26 5.77 -9.15 10.93
N PRO A 27 5.40 -9.25 12.21
CA PRO A 27 5.88 -8.31 13.21
C PRO A 27 7.40 -8.37 13.37
N LEU A 28 8.02 -7.26 13.78
CA LEU A 28 9.44 -7.18 14.10
C LEU A 28 9.77 -8.16 15.24
N ALA A 29 10.61 -9.15 14.97
CA ALA A 29 10.98 -10.15 15.96
C ALA A 29 11.79 -9.53 17.11
N SER A 30 11.58 -10.00 18.33
CA SER A 30 12.30 -9.50 19.51
C SER A 30 13.82 -9.66 19.39
N SER A 31 14.30 -10.71 18.70
CA SER A 31 15.71 -10.92 18.38
C SER A 31 16.31 -9.83 17.49
N GLU A 32 15.51 -9.18 16.67
CA GLU A 32 15.95 -8.12 15.75
C GLU A 32 15.96 -6.73 16.43
N MET A 33 15.22 -6.54 17.52
CA MET A 33 15.07 -5.23 18.15
C MET A 33 16.41 -4.61 18.59
N ASN A 34 17.32 -5.42 19.13
CA ASN A 34 18.66 -4.95 19.48
C ASN A 34 19.54 -4.69 18.24
N ALA A 35 19.34 -5.50 17.19
CA ALA A 35 20.12 -5.40 15.97
C ALA A 35 19.80 -4.15 15.13
N VAL A 36 18.62 -3.58 15.28
CA VAL A 36 18.20 -2.36 14.57
C VAL A 36 18.60 -1.07 15.30
N SER A 37 18.98 -1.13 16.58
CA SER A 37 19.30 0.03 17.39
C SER A 37 20.53 0.78 16.86
N GLY A 38 20.43 2.11 16.80
CA GLY A 38 21.52 3.00 16.37
C GLY A 38 21.81 3.00 14.88
N LYS A 39 21.09 2.19 14.08
CA LYS A 39 21.27 2.09 12.63
C LYS A 39 20.74 3.30 11.86
N THR A 40 21.19 3.46 10.63
CA THR A 40 20.63 4.43 9.68
C THR A 40 19.40 3.86 8.99
N VAL A 41 18.36 4.70 8.80
CA VAL A 41 17.10 4.33 8.14
C VAL A 41 16.82 5.29 6.99
N ALA A 42 16.64 4.78 5.78
CA ALA A 42 16.09 5.52 4.67
C ALA A 42 14.57 5.26 4.57
N VAL A 43 13.83 6.22 4.04
CA VAL A 43 12.41 6.03 3.67
C VAL A 43 12.34 5.85 2.17
N SER A 44 11.68 4.78 1.70
CA SER A 44 11.51 4.54 0.28
C SER A 44 10.59 5.59 -0.35
N ARG A 45 10.83 5.86 -1.63
CA ARG A 45 10.00 6.75 -2.44
C ARG A 45 9.65 6.06 -3.74
N TYR A 46 8.36 6.02 -4.05
CA TYR A 46 7.82 5.50 -5.31
C TYR A 46 7.26 6.61 -6.18
N ALA A 47 7.17 6.34 -7.48
CA ALA A 47 6.31 7.14 -8.34
C ALA A 47 4.85 7.03 -7.87
N THR A 48 4.09 8.12 -8.01
CA THR A 48 2.67 8.11 -7.64
C THR A 48 1.95 6.97 -8.37
N PRO A 49 1.34 6.03 -7.64
CA PRO A 49 0.66 4.90 -8.27
C PRO A 49 -0.65 5.32 -8.94
N ASP A 50 -1.18 4.45 -9.79
CA ASP A 50 -2.46 4.66 -10.46
C ASP A 50 -3.60 4.83 -9.46
N PHE A 51 -4.41 5.88 -9.65
CA PHE A 51 -5.61 6.14 -8.88
C PHE A 51 -6.85 5.76 -9.69
N ALA A 52 -7.72 4.92 -9.14
CA ALA A 52 -8.93 4.50 -9.83
C ALA A 52 -10.14 5.38 -9.49
N ALA A 53 -10.65 6.10 -10.47
CA ALA A 53 -11.84 6.97 -10.38
C ALA A 53 -13.11 6.21 -10.81
N MET A 54 -13.66 5.35 -9.95
CA MET A 54 -14.78 4.47 -10.28
C MET A 54 -16.13 5.18 -10.14
N THR A 55 -16.81 5.37 -11.28
CA THR A 55 -18.18 5.86 -11.35
C THR A 55 -19.11 4.80 -11.94
N PRO A 56 -20.45 4.86 -11.73
CA PRO A 56 -21.39 3.90 -12.31
C PRO A 56 -21.27 3.80 -13.83
N ALA A 57 -21.15 4.93 -14.52
CA ALA A 57 -21.02 4.98 -15.98
C ALA A 57 -19.76 4.25 -16.48
N LYS A 58 -18.60 4.44 -15.79
CA LYS A 58 -17.36 3.75 -16.15
C LYS A 58 -17.44 2.27 -15.82
N ALA A 59 -18.03 1.91 -14.67
CA ALA A 59 -18.22 0.50 -14.28
C ALA A 59 -19.04 -0.28 -15.30
N ALA A 60 -20.05 0.34 -15.93
CA ALA A 60 -20.88 -0.26 -16.95
C ALA A 60 -20.13 -0.59 -18.26
N LEU A 61 -18.96 0.01 -18.53
CA LEU A 61 -18.16 -0.20 -19.74
C LEU A 61 -17.18 -1.39 -19.66
N GLY A 62 -17.18 -2.16 -18.57
CA GLY A 62 -16.30 -3.33 -18.41
C GLY A 62 -14.81 -2.97 -18.55
N LEU A 63 -14.07 -3.69 -19.40
CA LEU A 63 -12.62 -3.48 -19.57
C LEU A 63 -12.27 -2.07 -20.08
N PHE A 64 -13.06 -1.51 -20.97
CA PHE A 64 -12.86 -0.13 -21.44
C PHE A 64 -13.06 0.89 -20.30
N GLY A 65 -14.01 0.60 -19.40
CA GLY A 65 -14.23 1.39 -18.21
C GLY A 65 -13.03 1.38 -17.25
N ALA A 66 -12.35 0.25 -17.12
CA ALA A 66 -11.15 0.14 -16.26
C ALA A 66 -10.05 1.12 -16.71
N VAL A 67 -9.76 1.19 -18.01
CA VAL A 67 -8.79 2.16 -18.56
C VAL A 67 -9.26 3.59 -18.32
N ALA A 68 -10.54 3.87 -18.53
CA ALA A 68 -11.12 5.20 -18.31
C ALA A 68 -11.10 5.60 -16.82
N MET A 69 -11.26 4.65 -15.88
CA MET A 69 -11.14 4.91 -14.45
C MET A 69 -9.74 5.35 -14.05
N ILE A 70 -8.72 4.65 -14.54
CA ILE A 70 -7.31 4.97 -14.25
C ILE A 70 -6.92 6.30 -14.87
N SER A 71 -7.21 6.50 -16.16
CA SER A 71 -6.88 7.75 -16.84
C SER A 71 -7.51 8.98 -16.16
N ALA A 72 -8.80 8.92 -15.85
CA ALA A 72 -9.48 10.01 -15.16
C ALA A 72 -9.00 10.20 -13.72
N GLY A 73 -8.67 9.11 -13.03
CA GLY A 73 -8.14 9.15 -11.69
C GLY A 73 -6.77 9.80 -11.63
N ASN A 74 -5.86 9.41 -12.51
CA ASN A 74 -4.52 9.96 -12.57
C ASN A 74 -4.53 11.46 -12.95
N SER A 75 -5.39 11.85 -13.89
CA SER A 75 -5.59 13.28 -14.21
C SER A 75 -6.09 14.03 -12.98
N PHE A 76 -7.10 13.50 -12.29
CA PHE A 76 -7.65 14.15 -11.09
C PHE A 76 -6.61 14.32 -9.98
N VAL A 77 -5.81 13.29 -9.70
CA VAL A 77 -4.72 13.34 -8.70
C VAL A 77 -3.69 14.38 -9.08
N LYS A 78 -3.23 14.38 -10.33
CA LYS A 78 -2.24 15.33 -10.84
C LYS A 78 -2.75 16.77 -10.82
N ASP A 79 -3.93 17.03 -11.39
CA ASP A 79 -4.48 18.37 -11.56
C ASP A 79 -4.83 19.03 -10.22
N ASN A 80 -5.16 18.22 -9.22
CA ASN A 80 -5.49 18.67 -7.87
C ASN A 80 -4.33 18.51 -6.87
N SER A 81 -3.16 18.05 -7.29
CA SER A 81 -2.00 17.83 -6.41
C SER A 81 -2.36 17.01 -5.17
N ILE A 82 -3.01 15.85 -5.36
CA ILE A 82 -3.37 14.94 -4.28
C ILE A 82 -2.15 14.10 -3.91
N PRO A 83 -1.62 14.21 -2.68
CA PRO A 83 -0.41 13.47 -2.28
C PRO A 83 -0.71 11.98 -2.07
N ASP A 84 0.26 11.12 -2.41
CA ASP A 84 0.22 9.72 -2.02
C ASP A 84 0.40 9.59 -0.50
N PRO A 85 -0.56 8.97 0.24
CA PRO A 85 -0.45 8.77 1.68
C PRO A 85 0.78 7.98 2.12
N ALA A 86 1.34 7.09 1.27
CA ALA A 86 2.49 6.25 1.60
C ALA A 86 3.72 7.06 2.03
N GLU A 87 3.97 8.22 1.42
CA GLU A 87 5.10 9.10 1.82
C GLU A 87 4.93 9.61 3.26
N ASN A 88 3.72 9.98 3.64
CA ASN A 88 3.43 10.46 4.99
C ASN A 88 3.52 9.32 6.02
N ILE A 89 2.98 8.14 5.67
CA ILE A 89 3.08 6.94 6.51
C ILE A 89 4.56 6.60 6.74
N GLY A 90 5.36 6.51 5.68
CA GLY A 90 6.79 6.16 5.78
C GLY A 90 7.56 7.11 6.68
N ARG A 91 7.35 8.42 6.56
CA ARG A 91 7.98 9.42 7.42
C ARG A 91 7.57 9.28 8.88
N GLN A 92 6.27 9.12 9.17
CA GLN A 92 5.78 8.94 10.54
C GLN A 92 6.28 7.64 11.19
N LEU A 93 6.43 6.56 10.41
CA LEU A 93 6.97 5.30 10.89
C LEU A 93 8.46 5.41 11.17
N ALA A 94 9.24 6.02 10.28
CA ALA A 94 10.67 6.21 10.45
C ALA A 94 10.98 7.10 11.67
N GLU A 95 10.21 8.17 11.88
CA GLU A 95 10.33 9.04 13.06
C GLU A 95 10.05 8.25 14.35
N ALA A 96 8.92 7.55 14.43
CA ALA A 96 8.57 6.76 15.61
C ALA A 96 9.59 5.63 15.88
N PHE A 97 10.10 5.00 14.83
CA PHE A 97 11.13 3.99 14.90
C PHE A 97 12.46 4.57 15.43
N GLY A 98 12.82 5.77 14.93
CA GLY A 98 13.98 6.53 15.41
C GLY A 98 13.91 6.87 16.90
N ASN A 99 12.75 7.31 17.35
CA ASN A 99 12.53 7.61 18.78
C ASN A 99 12.66 6.38 19.68
N LYS A 100 12.22 5.20 19.21
CA LYS A 100 12.28 3.95 19.99
C LYS A 100 13.67 3.30 19.98
N TYR A 101 14.28 3.21 18.80
CA TYR A 101 15.52 2.45 18.57
C TYR A 101 16.74 3.32 18.35
N GLN A 102 16.60 4.66 18.54
CA GLN A 102 17.68 5.63 18.34
C GLN A 102 18.32 5.56 16.95
N THR A 103 17.50 5.20 15.95
CA THR A 103 17.97 5.17 14.57
C THR A 103 18.05 6.58 14.00
N LYS A 104 18.94 6.75 12.99
CA LYS A 104 19.13 8.04 12.32
C LYS A 104 18.48 7.98 10.95
N THR A 105 17.45 8.80 10.72
CA THR A 105 16.87 8.92 9.38
C THR A 105 17.86 9.65 8.47
N VAL A 106 18.20 9.03 7.36
CA VAL A 106 19.06 9.65 6.33
C VAL A 106 18.20 10.48 5.38
N ALA A 107 18.83 11.46 4.73
CA ALA A 107 18.14 12.30 3.75
C ALA A 107 17.52 11.46 2.63
N THR A 108 16.41 11.94 2.09
CA THR A 108 15.73 11.31 0.96
C THR A 108 16.70 11.21 -0.23
N ILE A 109 16.82 10.01 -0.79
CA ILE A 109 17.63 9.78 -1.99
C ILE A 109 16.83 10.25 -3.20
N ASP A 110 17.49 10.93 -4.13
CA ASP A 110 16.86 11.36 -5.37
C ASP A 110 16.43 10.18 -6.24
N GLY A 111 15.26 10.34 -6.85
CA GLY A 111 14.65 9.34 -7.71
C GLY A 111 13.59 8.48 -7.01
N ALA A 112 12.56 8.16 -7.78
CA ALA A 112 11.50 7.26 -7.35
C ALA A 112 11.84 5.82 -7.78
N LEU A 113 11.52 4.85 -6.92
CA LEU A 113 11.58 3.44 -7.28
C LEU A 113 10.53 3.15 -8.37
N SER A 114 10.95 2.41 -9.37
CA SER A 114 10.06 1.87 -10.42
C SER A 114 9.50 0.50 -10.06
N ASP A 115 10.18 -0.19 -9.14
CA ASP A 115 9.89 -1.56 -8.75
C ASP A 115 9.95 -1.68 -7.22
N ASP A 116 9.24 -2.64 -6.66
CA ASP A 116 9.23 -2.97 -5.23
C ASP A 116 9.96 -4.29 -4.92
N ASP A 117 10.79 -4.76 -5.85
CA ASP A 117 11.73 -5.84 -5.62
C ASP A 117 12.79 -5.47 -4.58
N ILE A 118 13.12 -6.42 -3.70
CA ILE A 118 14.06 -6.17 -2.60
C ILE A 118 15.45 -5.80 -3.11
N ASP A 119 15.94 -6.44 -4.18
CA ASP A 119 17.26 -6.15 -4.72
C ASP A 119 17.30 -4.74 -5.34
N ALA A 120 16.24 -4.29 -6.01
CA ALA A 120 16.11 -2.94 -6.52
C ALA A 120 16.13 -1.90 -5.40
N ILE A 121 15.36 -2.12 -4.33
CA ILE A 121 15.31 -1.25 -3.14
C ILE A 121 16.70 -1.18 -2.47
N VAL A 122 17.31 -2.32 -2.19
CA VAL A 122 18.62 -2.39 -1.53
C VAL A 122 19.70 -1.71 -2.36
N LYS A 123 19.66 -1.86 -3.68
CA LYS A 123 20.59 -1.19 -4.58
C LYS A 123 20.46 0.33 -4.51
N GLN A 124 19.23 0.86 -4.51
CA GLN A 124 18.99 2.31 -4.45
C GLN A 124 19.36 2.89 -3.09
N TYR A 125 19.11 2.17 -2.01
CA TYR A 125 19.31 2.61 -0.63
C TYR A 125 20.54 1.99 0.04
N ALA A 126 21.55 1.57 -0.73
CA ALA A 126 22.74 0.85 -0.25
C ALA A 126 23.56 1.63 0.81
N ALA A 127 23.44 2.96 0.86
CA ALA A 127 24.10 3.79 1.86
C ALA A 127 23.43 3.75 3.25
N SER A 128 22.26 3.14 3.39
CA SER A 128 21.51 3.01 4.63
C SER A 128 21.56 1.59 5.14
N ASP A 129 21.53 1.39 6.45
CA ASP A 129 21.48 0.04 7.04
C ASP A 129 20.09 -0.58 6.90
N LEU A 130 19.05 0.25 6.99
CA LEU A 130 17.65 -0.15 6.92
C LEU A 130 16.88 0.71 5.93
N VAL A 131 15.81 0.15 5.37
CA VAL A 131 14.84 0.89 4.58
C VAL A 131 13.45 0.71 5.19
N MET A 132 12.80 1.81 5.53
CA MET A 132 11.36 1.87 5.83
C MET A 132 10.63 1.99 4.51
N ASP A 133 10.26 0.86 3.95
CA ASP A 133 9.63 0.74 2.64
C ASP A 133 8.12 0.79 2.78
N VAL A 134 7.49 1.86 2.32
CA VAL A 134 6.02 2.00 2.31
C VAL A 134 5.54 2.27 0.90
N LYS A 135 4.61 1.42 0.44
CA LYS A 135 4.05 1.49 -0.90
C LYS A 135 2.53 1.48 -0.86
N THR A 136 1.91 2.41 -1.56
CA THR A 136 0.48 2.35 -1.84
C THR A 136 0.20 1.21 -2.82
N ILE A 137 -0.63 0.26 -2.40
CA ILE A 137 -1.03 -0.91 -3.19
C ILE A 137 -2.30 -0.63 -3.99
N ASN A 138 -3.23 0.09 -3.38
CA ASN A 138 -4.47 0.52 -4.01
C ASN A 138 -4.98 1.78 -3.37
N TRP A 139 -5.43 2.71 -4.19
CA TRP A 139 -6.18 3.88 -3.78
C TRP A 139 -7.19 4.26 -4.87
N SER A 140 -8.38 4.61 -4.44
CA SER A 140 -9.48 4.87 -5.37
C SER A 140 -10.61 5.62 -4.68
N TYR A 141 -11.46 6.25 -5.47
CA TYR A 141 -12.83 6.48 -5.03
C TYR A 141 -13.80 5.55 -5.77
N VAL A 142 -14.82 5.10 -5.05
CA VAL A 142 -15.84 4.21 -5.60
C VAL A 142 -17.23 4.65 -5.15
N TYR A 143 -18.21 4.50 -6.02
CA TYR A 143 -19.61 4.72 -5.66
C TYR A 143 -20.18 3.55 -4.83
N TYR A 144 -21.24 3.80 -4.11
CA TYR A 144 -21.98 2.73 -3.41
C TYR A 144 -22.99 2.09 -4.38
N PRO A 145 -22.99 0.76 -4.56
CA PRO A 145 -23.90 0.08 -5.49
C PRO A 145 -25.40 0.29 -5.19
N VAL A 146 -25.73 0.58 -3.93
CA VAL A 146 -27.10 0.85 -3.48
C VAL A 146 -27.48 2.33 -3.50
N ASN A 147 -26.48 3.23 -3.71
CA ASN A 147 -26.67 4.68 -3.79
C ASN A 147 -25.58 5.26 -4.71
N TRP A 148 -25.89 5.36 -6.00
CA TRP A 148 -24.94 5.72 -7.05
C TRP A 148 -24.42 7.16 -6.95
N ASP A 149 -25.10 8.01 -6.21
CA ASP A 149 -24.69 9.41 -6.00
C ASP A 149 -23.75 9.58 -4.79
N SER A 150 -23.49 8.49 -4.07
CA SER A 150 -22.63 8.51 -2.89
C SER A 150 -21.32 7.77 -3.14
N TYR A 151 -20.22 8.37 -2.70
CA TYR A 151 -18.85 7.88 -2.93
C TYR A 151 -18.10 7.70 -1.61
N ARG A 152 -17.12 6.82 -1.65
CA ARG A 152 -16.17 6.58 -0.58
C ARG A 152 -14.75 6.42 -1.14
N ILE A 153 -13.76 6.66 -0.29
CA ILE A 153 -12.35 6.45 -0.61
C ILE A 153 -11.91 5.08 -0.09
N LEU A 154 -11.22 4.33 -0.93
CA LEU A 154 -10.53 3.10 -0.56
C LEU A 154 -9.04 3.34 -0.57
N TYR A 155 -8.32 2.77 0.41
CA TYR A 155 -6.88 2.87 0.50
C TYR A 155 -6.27 1.58 1.05
N THR A 156 -5.15 1.15 0.49
CA THR A 156 -4.35 0.04 1.01
C THR A 156 -2.88 0.36 0.82
N ALA A 157 -2.11 0.20 1.88
CA ALA A 157 -0.65 0.31 1.85
C ALA A 157 0.00 -0.94 2.43
N ARG A 158 1.20 -1.24 1.94
CA ARG A 158 2.12 -2.20 2.53
C ARG A 158 3.31 -1.45 3.13
N MET A 159 3.76 -1.87 4.30
CA MET A 159 5.00 -1.45 4.91
C MET A 159 5.94 -2.66 5.05
N ARG A 160 7.22 -2.46 4.73
CA ARG A 160 8.31 -3.40 5.04
C ARG A 160 9.47 -2.65 5.71
N LEU A 161 10.06 -3.25 6.73
CA LEU A 161 11.35 -2.85 7.26
C LEU A 161 12.39 -3.80 6.66
N ILE A 162 13.29 -3.28 5.84
CA ILE A 162 14.27 -4.08 5.07
C ILE A 162 15.67 -3.83 5.60
N ASP A 163 16.42 -4.89 5.91
CA ASP A 163 17.87 -4.82 6.17
C ASP A 163 18.63 -4.87 4.84
N THR A 164 19.36 -3.80 4.53
CA THR A 164 20.05 -3.66 3.24
C THR A 164 21.23 -4.62 3.07
N LYS A 165 21.92 -4.94 4.17
CA LYS A 165 23.08 -5.84 4.15
C LYS A 165 22.67 -7.29 4.02
N ARG A 166 21.61 -7.69 4.73
CA ARG A 166 21.07 -9.05 4.69
C ARG A 166 20.09 -9.28 3.53
N LYS A 167 19.67 -8.20 2.87
CA LYS A 167 18.63 -8.22 1.81
C LYS A 167 17.37 -8.96 2.27
N SER A 168 16.93 -8.68 3.48
CA SER A 168 15.82 -9.41 4.11
C SER A 168 14.81 -8.48 4.75
N VAL A 169 13.54 -8.89 4.72
CA VAL A 169 12.44 -8.21 5.39
C VAL A 169 12.45 -8.59 6.88
N LEU A 170 12.59 -7.60 7.75
CA LEU A 170 12.58 -7.78 9.21
C LEU A 170 11.18 -7.68 9.79
N ALA A 171 10.34 -6.83 9.18
CA ALA A 171 8.94 -6.66 9.54
C ALA A 171 8.14 -6.33 8.27
N GLU A 172 6.90 -6.80 8.22
CA GLU A 172 5.95 -6.49 7.13
C GLU A 172 4.55 -6.34 7.71
N GLY A 173 3.83 -5.35 7.23
CA GLY A 173 2.46 -5.12 7.64
C GLY A 173 1.65 -4.45 6.53
N PHE A 174 0.34 -4.61 6.63
CA PHE A 174 -0.63 -4.01 5.72
C PHE A 174 -1.60 -3.15 6.50
N CYS A 175 -1.98 -2.04 5.89
CA CYS A 175 -3.07 -1.21 6.34
C CYS A 175 -4.10 -1.10 5.23
N LYS A 176 -5.36 -1.37 5.56
CA LYS A 176 -6.49 -1.24 4.64
C LYS A 176 -7.54 -0.31 5.26
N ARG A 177 -7.96 0.67 4.48
CA ARG A 177 -9.07 1.57 4.83
C ARG A 177 -10.16 1.44 3.77
N MET A 178 -11.29 0.95 4.23
CA MET A 178 -12.50 0.78 3.43
C MET A 178 -13.68 1.05 4.35
N PRO A 179 -14.21 2.29 4.35
CA PRO A 179 -15.32 2.66 5.23
C PRO A 179 -16.54 1.79 4.95
N GLU A 180 -17.22 1.39 6.00
CA GLU A 180 -18.47 0.67 5.93
C GLU A 180 -19.63 1.56 5.45
N LYS A 181 -20.82 0.97 5.32
CA LYS A 181 -22.03 1.71 4.94
C LYS A 181 -22.25 2.88 5.90
N ASN A 182 -22.52 4.05 5.32
CA ASN A 182 -22.82 5.30 6.01
C ASN A 182 -21.64 6.03 6.66
N GLU A 183 -20.45 5.47 6.66
CA GLU A 183 -19.25 6.18 7.04
C GLU A 183 -18.66 6.89 5.83
N GLN A 184 -18.33 8.17 5.97
CA GLN A 184 -17.65 8.98 4.96
C GLN A 184 -18.32 8.97 3.57
N MET A 185 -19.64 9.04 3.52
CA MET A 185 -20.36 9.20 2.24
C MET A 185 -20.36 10.65 1.79
N GLN A 186 -20.04 10.87 0.51
CA GLN A 186 -20.08 12.19 -0.10
C GLN A 186 -20.64 12.09 -1.52
N SER A 187 -21.38 13.12 -1.97
CA SER A 187 -21.77 13.19 -3.37
C SER A 187 -20.54 13.38 -4.27
N PHE A 188 -20.66 13.03 -5.54
CA PHE A 188 -19.56 13.23 -6.49
C PHE A 188 -19.08 14.67 -6.52
N ASP A 189 -20.00 15.63 -6.67
CA ASP A 189 -19.67 17.05 -6.78
C ASP A 189 -18.97 17.57 -5.51
N ALA A 190 -19.49 17.22 -4.34
CA ALA A 190 -18.86 17.64 -3.08
C ALA A 190 -17.49 16.96 -2.85
N MET A 191 -17.31 15.73 -3.33
CA MET A 191 -16.05 15.00 -3.22
C MET A 191 -14.95 15.62 -4.07
N VAL A 192 -15.27 16.08 -5.28
CA VAL A 192 -14.30 16.67 -6.22
C VAL A 192 -14.17 18.19 -6.12
N ALA A 193 -15.06 18.85 -5.39
CA ALA A 193 -15.01 20.29 -5.16
C ALA A 193 -13.70 20.74 -4.49
N ASP A 194 -13.39 22.01 -4.60
CA ASP A 194 -12.27 22.67 -3.93
C ASP A 194 -10.93 21.93 -4.14
N GLN A 195 -10.68 21.55 -5.39
CA GLN A 195 -9.46 20.80 -5.75
C GLN A 195 -9.30 19.48 -4.97
N GLY A 196 -10.41 18.78 -4.72
CA GLY A 196 -10.41 17.52 -3.99
C GLY A 196 -10.08 17.65 -2.50
N ALA A 197 -10.40 18.78 -1.89
CA ALA A 197 -10.08 19.05 -0.47
C ALA A 197 -10.61 17.96 0.48
N TRP A 198 -11.81 17.45 0.21
CA TRP A 198 -12.37 16.36 1.00
C TRP A 198 -11.54 15.07 0.85
N ILE A 199 -11.16 14.69 -0.37
CA ILE A 199 -10.31 13.51 -0.63
C ILE A 199 -8.96 13.65 0.09
N LYS A 200 -8.32 14.81 -0.01
CA LYS A 200 -7.04 15.10 0.69
C LYS A 200 -7.17 14.91 2.21
N LYS A 201 -8.25 15.43 2.78
CA LYS A 201 -8.53 15.28 4.23
C LYS A 201 -8.73 13.82 4.63
N VAL A 202 -9.51 13.05 3.85
CA VAL A 202 -9.75 11.62 4.12
C VAL A 202 -8.44 10.84 4.01
N LEU A 203 -7.66 11.04 2.94
CA LEU A 203 -6.39 10.35 2.74
C LEU A 203 -5.36 10.69 3.82
N LEU A 204 -5.33 11.94 4.31
CA LEU A 204 -4.49 12.32 5.44
C LEU A 204 -4.92 11.59 6.73
N GLY A 205 -6.22 11.48 6.98
CA GLY A 205 -6.76 10.68 8.07
C GLY A 205 -6.31 9.22 7.96
N TYR A 206 -6.45 8.64 6.78
CA TYR A 206 -6.00 7.27 6.52
C TYR A 206 -4.50 7.07 6.72
N ALA A 207 -3.67 8.05 6.32
CA ALA A 207 -2.24 8.00 6.57
C ALA A 207 -1.93 7.93 8.07
N ASN A 208 -2.61 8.74 8.88
CA ASN A 208 -2.42 8.73 10.34
C ASN A 208 -2.89 7.42 10.97
N ASP A 209 -4.06 6.93 10.59
CA ASP A 209 -4.61 5.67 11.10
C ASP A 209 -3.73 4.47 10.69
N CYS A 210 -3.26 4.44 9.44
CA CYS A 210 -2.34 3.42 8.95
C CYS A 210 -1.00 3.46 9.69
N SER A 211 -0.45 4.66 9.91
CA SER A 211 0.78 4.81 10.69
C SER A 211 0.62 4.24 12.09
N ASN A 212 -0.47 4.54 12.77
CA ASN A 212 -0.72 4.05 14.13
C ASN A 212 -0.90 2.53 14.16
N GLU A 213 -1.65 1.98 13.21
CA GLU A 213 -1.83 0.53 13.09
C GLU A 213 -0.51 -0.20 12.84
N LEU A 214 0.30 0.28 11.89
CA LEU A 214 1.59 -0.33 11.55
C LEU A 214 2.62 -0.18 12.66
N LYS A 215 2.64 0.95 13.38
CA LYS A 215 3.45 1.12 14.62
C LYS A 215 3.11 0.06 15.65
N GLN A 216 1.83 -0.23 15.84
CA GLN A 216 1.36 -1.19 16.84
C GLN A 216 1.58 -2.65 16.39
N LYS A 217 1.14 -3.01 15.18
CA LYS A 217 1.06 -4.41 14.75
C LYS A 217 2.36 -4.91 14.12
N ALA A 218 3.03 -4.09 13.33
CA ALA A 218 4.21 -4.53 12.58
C ALA A 218 5.53 -4.14 13.25
N LEU A 219 5.66 -2.90 13.74
CA LEU A 219 6.90 -2.42 14.35
C LEU A 219 6.93 -2.59 15.88
N LEU A 220 5.81 -2.92 16.52
CA LEU A 220 5.65 -3.12 17.96
C LEU A 220 6.15 -1.91 18.79
N LEU A 221 5.89 -0.70 18.30
CA LEU A 221 6.35 0.56 18.91
C LEU A 221 5.39 1.07 19.99
N LEU A 222 4.11 0.73 19.89
CA LEU A 222 3.06 1.12 20.82
C LEU A 222 2.58 -0.10 21.61
N PRO A 223 2.20 0.06 22.89
CA PRO A 223 1.56 -1.03 23.60
C PRO A 223 0.27 -1.44 22.90
N THR A 224 0.03 -2.74 22.80
CA THR A 224 -1.26 -3.27 22.35
C THR A 224 -2.30 -2.91 23.41
N THR A 225 -3.20 -1.98 23.11
CA THR A 225 -4.37 -1.76 23.97
C THR A 225 -5.20 -3.04 23.91
N PRO A 226 -5.49 -3.69 25.06
CA PRO A 226 -6.40 -4.85 25.04
C PRO A 226 -7.71 -4.41 24.42
N VAL A 227 -8.15 -5.07 23.36
CA VAL A 227 -9.50 -4.90 22.84
C VAL A 227 -10.42 -5.35 23.96
N ALA A 228 -11.14 -4.42 24.58
CA ALA A 228 -12.19 -4.76 25.51
C ALA A 228 -13.18 -5.63 24.73
N GLN A 229 -13.24 -6.91 25.07
CA GLN A 229 -14.27 -7.81 24.53
C GLN A 229 -15.59 -7.22 24.97
N ALA A 230 -16.34 -6.68 24.02
CA ALA A 230 -17.72 -6.31 24.22
C ALA A 230 -18.48 -7.61 24.51
N GLN A 231 -18.90 -7.74 25.76
CA GLN A 231 -19.86 -8.76 26.22
C GLN A 231 -21.26 -8.42 25.71
#